data_d187964a72760235d3ce64b651b9ede5
#
_entry.id   d187964a72760235d3ce64b651b9ede5
#
_cell.length_a   1.000
_cell.length_b   1.000
_cell.length_c   1.000
_cell.angle_alpha   90.00
_cell.angle_beta   90.00
_cell.angle_gamma   90.00
#
_symmetry.space_group_name_H-M   'P 1'
#
loop_
_entity.id
_entity.type
_entity.pdbx_description
1 polymer ?
#
loop_
_entity_poly.entity_id
_entity_poly.type
_entity_poly.pdbx_seq_one_letter_code
_entity_poly.pdbx_strand_id
1 'polypeptide(L)'
;MNSHFLKSKTLWICVALVAVLGLIGAILLMWRPPIAPIERPTTFDAAQLQRGARVVEAGDCAVCHTRPGGEYLAGGLPLVTPFGTLFSTNITPDAQTGIGLWSMPAFERAMRQGIARDGHFLYPAFPYVHYRRMSEADIADAYAYLMSGPAVHAPAKQNRMNFPMNIRPLVSFWNLLYLHGEPPTPVAQRSEAWNRGRYLVDGPGHCAGCHSPLNLIGAEKSSEYLQGGSVDGWQAPALVGLGQRDNPWSREQLVGYLRADIVDGHGTPAGPMRPVSLSLARLPASEAEAIAEFLLSLESPHTVTQTPSKTPASEPADHATGALLFSGACAGCHGPAAPMRVIDGRPGLQSTSALQAASPRNFLKTVLEGLPATPGSPGPVMPAFAASLDNAQLGALAAYLRQQARPDQPWAELSSTIEALRQETK
;
A
#
# COMPACT_ATOMS: atom_id res chain seq x y z
N MET A 1 37.84 -56.42 -1.15
CA MET A 1 36.45 -56.16 -1.52
C MET A 1 35.58 -55.51 -0.45
N ASN A 2 36.05 -55.30 0.80
CA ASN A 2 35.23 -54.77 1.91
C ASN A 2 35.26 -53.25 2.16
N SER A 3 36.25 -52.51 1.62
CA SER A 3 36.39 -51.10 1.94
C SER A 3 35.38 -50.15 1.22
N HIS A 4 34.95 -50.50 0.04
CA HIS A 4 33.94 -49.74 -0.72
C HIS A 4 32.53 -49.86 -0.12
N PHE A 5 32.20 -51.06 0.43
CA PHE A 5 30.88 -51.32 1.02
C PHE A 5 30.70 -50.60 2.38
N LEU A 6 31.79 -50.50 3.19
CA LEU A 6 31.77 -49.71 4.45
C LEU A 6 31.63 -48.21 4.17
N LYS A 7 32.37 -47.67 3.21
CA LYS A 7 32.30 -46.26 2.83
C LYS A 7 30.89 -45.87 2.31
N SER A 8 30.22 -46.77 1.58
CA SER A 8 28.85 -46.56 1.12
C SER A 8 27.85 -46.53 2.28
N LYS A 9 27.91 -47.44 3.26
CA LYS A 9 27.04 -47.44 4.44
C LYS A 9 27.20 -46.20 5.28
N THR A 10 28.44 -45.76 5.54
CA THR A 10 28.72 -44.53 6.29
C THR A 10 28.16 -43.29 5.59
N LEU A 11 28.27 -43.20 4.25
CA LEU A 11 27.69 -42.14 3.46
C LEU A 11 26.16 -42.06 3.63
N TRP A 12 25.47 -43.21 3.51
CA TRP A 12 24.02 -43.27 3.68
C TRP A 12 23.54 -42.91 5.09
N ILE A 13 24.32 -43.29 6.12
CA ILE A 13 24.05 -42.90 7.52
C ILE A 13 24.20 -41.40 7.67
N CYS A 14 25.25 -40.79 7.12
CA CYS A 14 25.43 -39.35 7.16
C CYS A 14 24.30 -38.59 6.43
N VAL A 15 23.89 -39.07 5.24
CA VAL A 15 22.75 -38.49 4.49
C VAL A 15 21.46 -38.58 5.29
N ALA A 16 21.19 -39.75 5.91
CA ALA A 16 20.01 -39.95 6.74
C ALA A 16 20.00 -39.02 7.98
N LEU A 17 21.16 -38.87 8.64
CA LEU A 17 21.29 -37.94 9.78
C LEU A 17 21.05 -36.47 9.36
N VAL A 18 21.61 -36.04 8.24
CA VAL A 18 21.38 -34.68 7.71
C VAL A 18 19.91 -34.49 7.36
N ALA A 19 19.26 -35.47 6.75
CA ALA A 19 17.84 -35.44 6.43
C ALA A 19 16.96 -35.36 7.69
N VAL A 20 17.26 -36.12 8.73
CA VAL A 20 16.55 -36.10 10.02
C VAL A 20 16.75 -34.75 10.73
N LEU A 21 17.98 -34.26 10.79
CA LEU A 21 18.26 -32.94 11.36
C LEU A 21 17.56 -31.82 10.58
N GLY A 22 17.56 -31.88 9.25
CA GLY A 22 16.83 -30.96 8.39
C GLY A 22 15.31 -31.01 8.64
N LEU A 23 14.74 -32.20 8.80
CA LEU A 23 13.31 -32.36 9.13
C LEU A 23 12.98 -31.80 10.51
N ILE A 24 13.78 -32.09 11.51
CA ILE A 24 13.61 -31.51 12.87
C ILE A 24 13.71 -29.99 12.81
N GLY A 25 14.70 -29.45 12.11
CA GLY A 25 14.85 -28.01 11.91
C GLY A 25 13.63 -27.38 11.23
N ALA A 26 13.09 -28.03 10.19
CA ALA A 26 11.88 -27.59 9.50
C ALA A 26 10.64 -27.62 10.42
N ILE A 27 10.47 -28.68 11.22
CA ILE A 27 9.36 -28.79 12.20
C ILE A 27 9.48 -27.67 13.23
N LEU A 28 10.67 -27.43 13.80
CA LEU A 28 10.90 -26.35 14.77
C LEU A 28 10.66 -24.97 14.16
N LEU A 29 10.98 -24.78 12.88
CA LEU A 29 10.72 -23.54 12.16
C LEU A 29 9.21 -23.31 11.91
N MET A 30 8.47 -24.36 11.57
CA MET A 30 7.04 -24.29 11.25
C MET A 30 6.13 -24.31 12.48
N TRP A 31 6.59 -24.81 13.62
CA TRP A 31 5.78 -24.90 14.84
C TRP A 31 6.01 -23.70 15.75
N ARG A 32 4.92 -23.10 16.22
CA ARG A 32 4.93 -22.01 17.21
C ARG A 32 3.89 -22.30 18.29
N PRO A 33 4.27 -22.26 19.56
CA PRO A 33 3.33 -22.52 20.65
C PRO A 33 2.24 -21.44 20.71
N PRO A 34 1.01 -21.81 21.03
CA PRO A 34 -0.04 -20.85 21.31
C PRO A 34 0.29 -20.06 22.59
N ILE A 35 -0.16 -18.80 22.64
CA ILE A 35 -0.15 -17.99 23.86
C ILE A 35 -1.51 -18.14 24.51
N ALA A 36 -1.53 -18.35 25.81
CA ALA A 36 -2.77 -18.52 26.58
C ALA A 36 -3.71 -17.32 26.39
N PRO A 37 -5.02 -17.54 26.30
CA PRO A 37 -6.00 -16.47 26.27
C PRO A 37 -6.02 -15.72 27.61
N ILE A 38 -6.40 -14.44 27.54
CA ILE A 38 -6.61 -13.61 28.72
C ILE A 38 -8.06 -13.09 28.73
N GLU A 39 -8.53 -12.64 29.86
CA GLU A 39 -9.70 -11.79 29.92
C GLU A 39 -9.37 -10.42 29.36
N ARG A 40 -10.30 -9.84 28.58
CA ARG A 40 -10.15 -8.53 27.98
C ARG A 40 -9.86 -7.46 29.05
N PRO A 41 -8.80 -6.66 28.92
CA PRO A 41 -8.62 -5.49 29.77
C PRO A 41 -9.76 -4.48 29.54
N THR A 42 -10.27 -3.91 30.62
CA THR A 42 -11.41 -2.97 30.59
C THR A 42 -11.02 -1.54 30.93
N THR A 43 -9.83 -1.33 31.45
CA THR A 43 -9.32 -0.02 31.87
C THR A 43 -8.03 0.33 31.14
N PHE A 44 -8.01 1.52 30.53
CA PHE A 44 -6.85 2.06 29.82
C PHE A 44 -6.70 3.53 30.16
N ASP A 45 -5.47 4.02 30.19
CA ASP A 45 -5.17 5.44 30.34
C ASP A 45 -5.68 6.24 29.13
N ALA A 46 -6.34 7.37 29.36
CA ALA A 46 -6.93 8.18 28.29
C ALA A 46 -5.87 8.74 27.33
N ALA A 47 -4.69 9.12 27.83
CA ALA A 47 -3.59 9.59 26.99
C ALA A 47 -3.01 8.44 26.13
N GLN A 48 -2.97 7.21 26.68
CA GLN A 48 -2.60 6.01 25.94
C GLN A 48 -3.57 5.73 24.79
N LEU A 49 -4.88 5.84 25.03
CA LEU A 49 -5.88 5.66 23.97
C LEU A 49 -5.75 6.69 22.86
N GLN A 50 -5.46 7.95 23.19
CA GLN A 50 -5.23 9.00 22.17
C GLN A 50 -3.98 8.71 21.32
N ARG A 51 -2.88 8.25 21.94
CA ARG A 51 -1.70 7.85 21.18
C ARG A 51 -1.98 6.64 20.32
N GLY A 52 -2.66 5.62 20.87
CA GLY A 52 -3.06 4.41 20.15
C GLY A 52 -3.95 4.70 18.94
N ALA A 53 -4.91 5.61 19.06
CA ALA A 53 -5.72 6.09 17.94
C ALA A 53 -4.84 6.63 16.80
N ARG A 54 -3.84 7.45 17.13
CA ARG A 54 -2.89 7.98 16.13
C ARG A 54 -2.06 6.88 15.47
N VAL A 55 -1.63 5.88 16.23
CA VAL A 55 -0.88 4.74 15.67
C VAL A 55 -1.75 3.92 14.72
N VAL A 56 -3.00 3.64 15.09
CA VAL A 56 -3.95 2.91 14.25
C VAL A 56 -4.29 3.66 12.97
N GLU A 57 -4.40 5.01 13.04
CA GLU A 57 -4.55 5.86 11.87
C GLU A 57 -3.28 5.88 11.01
N ALA A 58 -2.09 6.03 11.60
CA ALA A 58 -0.82 6.00 10.87
C ALA A 58 -0.56 4.65 10.18
N GLY A 59 -1.02 3.55 10.80
CA GLY A 59 -0.96 2.20 10.26
C GLY A 59 -2.06 1.86 9.28
N ASP A 60 -3.00 2.79 9.05
CA ASP A 60 -4.13 2.65 8.11
C ASP A 60 -4.93 1.34 8.30
N CYS A 61 -5.02 0.89 9.56
CA CYS A 61 -5.58 -0.44 9.91
C CYS A 61 -7.02 -0.61 9.41
N ALA A 62 -7.82 0.46 9.47
CA ALA A 62 -9.22 0.44 9.08
C ALA A 62 -9.43 0.17 7.58
N VAL A 63 -8.49 0.56 6.71
CA VAL A 63 -8.61 0.37 5.25
C VAL A 63 -8.68 -1.11 4.90
N CYS A 64 -7.88 -1.93 5.55
CA CYS A 64 -7.94 -3.38 5.36
C CYS A 64 -9.00 -4.04 6.26
N HIS A 65 -9.14 -3.58 7.51
CA HIS A 65 -9.97 -4.25 8.50
C HIS A 65 -11.42 -3.74 8.58
N THR A 66 -11.86 -2.92 7.61
CA THR A 66 -13.25 -2.48 7.48
C THR A 66 -13.73 -2.69 6.05
N ARG A 67 -14.58 -3.67 5.82
CA ARG A 67 -15.16 -3.87 4.48
C ARG A 67 -16.18 -2.77 4.15
N PRO A 68 -16.39 -2.42 2.87
CA PRO A 68 -17.45 -1.48 2.49
C PRO A 68 -18.81 -1.88 3.08
N GLY A 69 -19.47 -0.94 3.76
CA GLY A 69 -20.75 -1.17 4.43
C GLY A 69 -20.68 -2.13 5.63
N GLY A 70 -19.48 -2.47 6.12
CA GLY A 70 -19.29 -3.28 7.32
C GLY A 70 -18.99 -2.43 8.54
N GLU A 71 -18.98 -3.10 9.71
CA GLU A 71 -18.62 -2.48 10.99
C GLU A 71 -17.12 -2.16 11.06
N TYR A 72 -16.77 -1.06 11.71
CA TYR A 72 -15.40 -0.58 11.84
C TYR A 72 -14.47 -1.61 12.48
N LEU A 73 -13.36 -1.92 11.84
CA LEU A 73 -12.34 -2.89 12.24
C LEU A 73 -12.83 -4.36 12.37
N ALA A 74 -14.03 -4.66 11.88
CA ALA A 74 -14.59 -6.02 11.95
C ALA A 74 -14.12 -6.96 10.83
N GLY A 75 -13.24 -6.48 9.93
CA GLY A 75 -12.65 -7.28 8.87
C GLY A 75 -13.59 -7.63 7.72
N GLY A 76 -13.25 -8.72 7.02
CA GLY A 76 -14.06 -9.28 5.94
C GLY A 76 -13.80 -8.68 4.56
N LEU A 77 -12.82 -7.77 4.41
CA LEU A 77 -12.40 -7.23 3.11
C LEU A 77 -11.64 -8.30 2.32
N PRO A 78 -12.02 -8.61 1.06
CA PRO A 78 -11.22 -9.46 0.20
C PRO A 78 -9.98 -8.70 -0.29
N LEU A 79 -8.81 -9.28 -0.09
CA LEU A 79 -7.52 -8.81 -0.59
C LEU A 79 -7.10 -9.78 -1.70
N VAL A 80 -7.26 -9.36 -2.94
CA VAL A 80 -6.90 -10.16 -4.12
C VAL A 80 -5.41 -10.03 -4.37
N THR A 81 -4.71 -11.15 -4.45
CA THR A 81 -3.28 -11.22 -4.70
C THR A 81 -2.97 -12.19 -5.83
N PRO A 82 -1.78 -12.15 -6.44
CA PRO A 82 -1.38 -13.17 -7.42
C PRO A 82 -1.36 -14.60 -6.86
N PHE A 83 -1.38 -14.74 -5.53
CA PHE A 83 -1.32 -16.03 -4.82
C PHE A 83 -2.70 -16.54 -4.40
N GLY A 84 -3.76 -15.80 -4.64
CA GLY A 84 -5.12 -16.09 -4.24
C GLY A 84 -5.76 -14.95 -3.45
N THR A 85 -6.93 -15.19 -2.88
CA THR A 85 -7.67 -14.19 -2.12
C THR A 85 -7.56 -14.43 -0.62
N LEU A 86 -7.09 -13.42 0.10
CA LEU A 86 -7.12 -13.33 1.55
C LEU A 86 -8.36 -12.54 2.00
N PHE A 87 -8.83 -12.80 3.19
CA PHE A 87 -9.86 -11.98 3.83
C PHE A 87 -9.28 -11.39 5.11
N SER A 88 -9.42 -10.06 5.26
CA SER A 88 -8.99 -9.40 6.48
C SER A 88 -9.76 -9.91 7.70
N THR A 89 -9.07 -10.01 8.82
CA THR A 89 -9.62 -10.54 10.05
C THR A 89 -10.31 -9.45 10.87
N ASN A 90 -11.21 -9.85 11.75
CA ASN A 90 -11.78 -9.00 12.77
C ASN A 90 -10.68 -8.66 13.81
N ILE A 91 -10.38 -7.38 14.00
CA ILE A 91 -9.45 -6.88 15.01
C ILE A 91 -10.15 -6.06 16.11
N THR A 92 -11.48 -6.16 16.20
CA THR A 92 -12.23 -5.67 17.37
C THR A 92 -12.00 -6.57 18.57
N PRO A 93 -12.26 -6.10 19.81
CA PRO A 93 -12.08 -6.90 21.01
C PRO A 93 -13.22 -7.91 21.26
N ASP A 94 -13.76 -8.50 20.21
CA ASP A 94 -14.69 -9.64 20.31
C ASP A 94 -13.91 -10.91 20.71
N ALA A 95 -14.40 -11.62 21.72
CA ALA A 95 -13.71 -12.77 22.29
C ALA A 95 -13.74 -14.01 21.37
N GLN A 96 -14.72 -14.12 20.48
CA GLN A 96 -14.93 -15.30 19.64
C GLN A 96 -14.34 -15.12 18.25
N THR A 97 -14.51 -13.94 17.64
CA THR A 97 -14.18 -13.70 16.24
C THR A 97 -13.09 -12.65 16.04
N GLY A 98 -12.72 -11.92 17.11
CA GLY A 98 -11.73 -10.86 17.07
C GLY A 98 -10.49 -11.15 17.92
N ILE A 99 -9.91 -10.08 18.46
CA ILE A 99 -8.70 -10.16 19.30
C ILE A 99 -8.97 -10.05 20.79
N GLY A 100 -10.24 -10.15 21.24
CA GLY A 100 -10.64 -9.93 22.62
C GLY A 100 -9.97 -10.85 23.67
N LEU A 101 -9.48 -12.01 23.25
CA LEU A 101 -8.73 -12.94 24.11
C LEU A 101 -7.20 -12.82 23.94
N TRP A 102 -6.73 -11.82 23.20
CA TRP A 102 -5.29 -11.66 22.96
C TRP A 102 -4.63 -10.86 24.08
N SER A 103 -3.54 -11.38 24.63
CA SER A 103 -2.67 -10.62 25.52
C SER A 103 -1.79 -9.65 24.73
N MET A 104 -1.23 -8.64 25.40
CA MET A 104 -0.25 -7.74 24.78
C MET A 104 0.91 -8.51 24.10
N PRO A 105 1.54 -9.55 24.75
CA PRO A 105 2.56 -10.36 24.07
C PRO A 105 2.04 -11.11 22.83
N ALA A 106 0.77 -11.52 22.80
CA ALA A 106 0.20 -12.17 21.62
C ALA A 106 0.00 -11.18 20.46
N PHE A 107 -0.45 -9.98 20.78
CA PHE A 107 -0.59 -8.90 19.81
C PHE A 107 0.79 -8.44 19.26
N GLU A 108 1.77 -8.21 20.14
CA GLU A 108 3.12 -7.86 19.74
C GLU A 108 3.76 -8.94 18.86
N ARG A 109 3.57 -10.23 19.19
CA ARG A 109 4.04 -11.33 18.34
C ARG A 109 3.44 -11.30 16.95
N ALA A 110 2.16 -10.96 16.82
CA ALA A 110 1.52 -10.80 15.52
C ALA A 110 2.13 -9.63 14.73
N MET A 111 2.30 -8.48 15.38
CA MET A 111 2.85 -7.27 14.78
C MET A 111 4.31 -7.42 14.36
N ARG A 112 5.13 -8.13 15.16
CA ARG A 112 6.58 -8.23 14.91
C ARG A 112 7.00 -9.46 14.14
N GLN A 113 6.24 -10.56 14.26
CA GLN A 113 6.65 -11.88 13.76
C GLN A 113 5.64 -12.48 12.78
N GLY A 114 4.48 -11.86 12.59
CA GLY A 114 3.43 -12.41 11.75
C GLY A 114 2.89 -13.75 12.29
N ILE A 115 2.77 -13.91 13.62
CA ILE A 115 2.31 -15.14 14.27
C ILE A 115 1.12 -14.82 15.18
N ALA A 116 -0.03 -15.42 14.88
CA ALA A 116 -1.25 -15.25 15.64
C ALA A 116 -1.16 -15.88 17.05
N ARG A 117 -2.12 -15.54 17.93
CA ARG A 117 -2.17 -16.04 19.31
C ARG A 117 -2.14 -17.56 19.43
N ASP A 118 -2.80 -18.27 18.51
CA ASP A 118 -2.84 -19.74 18.47
C ASP A 118 -1.60 -20.39 17.83
N GLY A 119 -0.65 -19.58 17.36
CA GLY A 119 0.60 -20.04 16.77
C GLY A 119 0.61 -20.16 15.25
N HIS A 120 -0.52 -19.95 14.57
CA HIS A 120 -0.49 -19.98 13.10
C HIS A 120 0.21 -18.75 12.51
N PHE A 121 0.88 -18.92 11.35
CA PHE A 121 1.51 -17.82 10.62
C PHE A 121 0.47 -16.96 9.91
N LEU A 122 0.65 -15.65 9.96
CA LEU A 122 -0.11 -14.67 9.19
C LEU A 122 0.54 -14.48 7.82
N TYR A 123 -0.28 -14.30 6.78
CA TYR A 123 0.26 -14.02 5.46
C TYR A 123 0.85 -12.60 5.40
N PRO A 124 1.94 -12.37 4.63
CA PRO A 124 2.65 -11.08 4.58
C PRO A 124 1.89 -9.95 3.87
N ALA A 125 0.64 -10.17 3.42
CA ALA A 125 -0.30 -9.10 3.11
C ALA A 125 -0.66 -8.26 4.36
N PHE A 126 -0.54 -8.83 5.56
CA PHE A 126 -0.42 -8.07 6.79
C PHE A 126 1.03 -7.57 6.91
N PRO A 127 1.29 -6.25 6.93
CA PRO A 127 2.62 -5.70 6.74
C PRO A 127 3.51 -5.77 7.99
N TYR A 128 3.57 -6.95 8.64
CA TYR A 128 4.38 -7.15 9.85
C TYR A 128 5.89 -6.98 9.61
N VAL A 129 6.35 -7.05 8.36
CA VAL A 129 7.74 -6.71 8.00
C VAL A 129 8.09 -5.25 8.28
N HIS A 130 7.09 -4.37 8.25
CA HIS A 130 7.18 -2.97 8.64
C HIS A 130 6.84 -2.78 10.11
N TYR A 131 5.74 -3.36 10.57
CA TYR A 131 5.30 -3.21 11.96
C TYR A 131 6.31 -3.72 12.98
N ARG A 132 7.17 -4.68 12.61
CA ARG A 132 8.29 -5.08 13.47
C ARG A 132 9.25 -3.93 13.77
N ARG A 133 9.29 -2.89 12.93
CA ARG A 133 10.10 -1.68 13.11
C ARG A 133 9.43 -0.62 13.99
N MET A 134 8.21 -0.85 14.44
CA MET A 134 7.53 0.05 15.37
C MET A 134 8.16 -0.02 16.77
N SER A 135 8.05 1.07 17.52
CA SER A 135 8.42 1.08 18.93
C SER A 135 7.52 0.16 19.75
N GLU A 136 8.03 -0.36 20.85
CA GLU A 136 7.24 -1.14 21.81
C GLU A 136 6.05 -0.33 22.37
N ALA A 137 6.31 0.97 22.63
CA ALA A 137 5.29 1.89 23.11
C ALA A 137 4.14 2.06 22.11
N ASP A 138 4.44 2.26 20.81
CA ASP A 138 3.40 2.42 19.79
C ASP A 138 2.59 1.14 19.58
N ILE A 139 3.21 -0.04 19.66
CA ILE A 139 2.49 -1.32 19.60
C ILE A 139 1.57 -1.48 20.81
N ALA A 140 2.05 -1.11 22.02
CA ALA A 140 1.25 -1.16 23.25
C ALA A 140 0.08 -0.16 23.22
N ASP A 141 0.31 1.04 22.69
CA ASP A 141 -0.72 2.07 22.54
C ASP A 141 -1.78 1.64 21.51
N ALA A 142 -1.38 1.05 20.37
CA ALA A 142 -2.31 0.48 19.39
C ALA A 142 -3.16 -0.65 19.98
N TYR A 143 -2.54 -1.55 20.73
CA TYR A 143 -3.25 -2.62 21.44
C TYR A 143 -4.29 -2.06 22.40
N ALA A 144 -3.93 -1.08 23.22
CA ALA A 144 -4.85 -0.45 24.17
C ALA A 144 -6.06 0.17 23.46
N TYR A 145 -5.82 0.89 22.37
CA TYR A 145 -6.89 1.49 21.56
C TYR A 145 -7.82 0.44 20.97
N LEU A 146 -7.28 -0.60 20.32
CA LEU A 146 -8.09 -1.67 19.74
C LEU A 146 -8.90 -2.42 20.78
N MET A 147 -8.30 -2.71 21.94
CA MET A 147 -8.97 -3.41 23.02
C MET A 147 -10.03 -2.54 23.74
N SER A 148 -9.96 -1.23 23.67
CA SER A 148 -10.95 -0.30 24.24
C SER A 148 -12.21 -0.13 23.38
N GLY A 149 -12.13 -0.47 22.10
CA GLY A 149 -13.22 -0.30 21.14
C GLY A 149 -14.43 -1.21 21.39
N PRO A 150 -15.52 -1.06 20.62
CA PRO A 150 -16.68 -1.94 20.69
C PRO A 150 -16.32 -3.34 20.18
N ALA A 151 -16.80 -4.38 20.88
CA ALA A 151 -16.70 -5.75 20.42
C ALA A 151 -17.75 -6.01 19.33
N VAL A 152 -17.32 -6.43 18.16
CA VAL A 152 -18.20 -6.76 17.04
C VAL A 152 -18.05 -8.23 16.68
N HIS A 153 -19.14 -9.00 16.74
CA HIS A 153 -19.11 -10.39 16.32
C HIS A 153 -19.14 -10.50 14.80
N ALA A 154 -17.98 -10.80 14.20
CA ALA A 154 -17.81 -10.92 12.75
C ALA A 154 -16.91 -12.11 12.39
N PRO A 155 -17.48 -13.29 12.11
CA PRO A 155 -16.70 -14.47 11.75
C PRO A 155 -15.89 -14.25 10.47
N ALA A 156 -14.61 -14.61 10.55
CA ALA A 156 -13.69 -14.48 9.42
C ALA A 156 -14.06 -15.45 8.29
N LYS A 157 -14.00 -14.96 7.04
CA LYS A 157 -14.10 -15.81 5.85
C LYS A 157 -12.80 -16.60 5.68
N GLN A 158 -12.92 -17.81 5.11
CA GLN A 158 -11.75 -18.64 4.82
C GLN A 158 -10.98 -18.05 3.61
N ASN A 159 -9.66 -17.98 3.75
CA ASN A 159 -8.76 -17.58 2.66
C ASN A 159 -8.82 -18.60 1.51
N ARG A 160 -8.72 -18.11 0.28
CA ARG A 160 -8.71 -18.91 -0.95
C ARG A 160 -7.36 -18.76 -1.63
N MET A 161 -6.35 -19.43 -1.05
CA MET A 161 -4.98 -19.37 -1.56
C MET A 161 -4.71 -20.53 -2.52
N ASN A 162 -3.96 -20.24 -3.59
CA ASN A 162 -3.52 -21.25 -4.55
C ASN A 162 -2.40 -22.12 -3.96
N PHE A 163 -2.30 -23.38 -4.41
CA PHE A 163 -1.15 -24.23 -4.06
C PHE A 163 0.14 -23.63 -4.66
N PRO A 164 1.26 -23.61 -3.92
CA PRO A 164 1.47 -24.13 -2.56
C PRO A 164 1.19 -23.10 -1.45
N MET A 165 0.74 -21.90 -1.76
CA MET A 165 0.53 -20.81 -0.79
C MET A 165 -0.61 -21.08 0.21
N ASN A 166 -1.46 -22.06 -0.07
CA ASN A 166 -2.46 -22.56 0.88
C ASN A 166 -1.86 -23.37 2.04
N ILE A 167 -0.59 -23.78 1.94
CA ILE A 167 0.15 -24.47 3.02
C ILE A 167 0.76 -23.39 3.93
N ARG A 168 -0.06 -22.88 4.88
CA ARG A 168 0.28 -21.76 5.74
C ARG A 168 1.63 -21.87 6.49
N PRO A 169 2.07 -23.05 7.00
CA PRO A 169 3.39 -23.18 7.62
C PRO A 169 4.57 -22.80 6.72
N LEU A 170 4.41 -22.82 5.38
CA LEU A 170 5.48 -22.37 4.46
C LEU A 170 5.81 -20.89 4.60
N VAL A 171 4.93 -20.08 5.17
CA VAL A 171 5.22 -18.67 5.50
C VAL A 171 6.43 -18.56 6.44
N SER A 172 6.72 -19.57 7.26
CA SER A 172 7.92 -19.59 8.10
C SER A 172 9.23 -19.47 7.32
N PHE A 173 9.30 -20.11 6.13
CA PHE A 173 10.47 -19.98 5.25
C PHE A 173 10.55 -18.61 4.58
N TRP A 174 9.38 -18.05 4.21
CA TRP A 174 9.32 -16.69 3.71
C TRP A 174 9.81 -15.70 4.79
N ASN A 175 9.37 -15.86 6.04
CA ASN A 175 9.81 -15.05 7.16
C ASN A 175 11.33 -15.17 7.41
N LEU A 176 11.88 -16.37 7.29
CA LEU A 176 13.33 -16.59 7.44
C LEU A 176 14.15 -15.74 6.43
N LEU A 177 13.61 -15.55 5.22
CA LEU A 177 14.29 -14.82 4.16
C LEU A 177 14.02 -13.30 4.21
N TYR A 178 12.85 -12.87 4.64
CA TYR A 178 12.39 -11.47 4.45
C TYR A 178 11.97 -10.75 5.71
N LEU A 179 11.78 -11.43 6.84
CA LEU A 179 11.40 -10.78 8.09
C LEU A 179 12.65 -10.26 8.81
N HIS A 180 13.13 -9.10 8.38
CA HIS A 180 14.32 -8.43 8.92
C HIS A 180 14.02 -7.01 9.38
N GLY A 181 14.96 -6.44 10.13
CA GLY A 181 14.95 -5.06 10.57
C GLY A 181 14.49 -4.90 12.02
N GLU A 182 14.92 -3.81 12.60
CA GLU A 182 14.59 -3.36 13.95
C GLU A 182 14.06 -1.92 13.86
N PRO A 183 13.47 -1.38 14.93
CA PRO A 183 13.10 0.04 14.95
C PRO A 183 14.26 0.92 14.52
N PRO A 184 14.04 1.90 13.63
CA PRO A 184 15.13 2.74 13.14
C PRO A 184 15.73 3.55 14.28
N THR A 185 17.05 3.44 14.45
CA THR A 185 17.79 4.27 15.40
C THR A 185 17.83 5.71 14.88
N PRO A 186 17.52 6.71 15.72
CA PRO A 186 17.60 8.11 15.31
C PRO A 186 19.00 8.49 14.82
N VAL A 187 19.06 9.22 13.73
CA VAL A 187 20.31 9.76 13.16
C VAL A 187 20.56 11.11 13.78
N ALA A 188 21.61 11.22 14.61
CA ALA A 188 21.90 12.41 15.40
C ALA A 188 22.16 13.69 14.55
N GLN A 189 22.60 13.52 13.29
CA GLN A 189 22.88 14.61 12.36
C GLN A 189 21.64 15.09 11.58
N ARG A 190 20.50 14.47 11.80
CA ARG A 190 19.21 14.82 11.16
C ARG A 190 18.27 15.45 12.19
N SER A 191 17.32 16.24 11.69
CA SER A 191 16.28 16.84 12.53
C SER A 191 15.41 15.78 13.22
N GLU A 192 14.73 16.17 14.29
CA GLU A 192 13.73 15.33 14.95
C GLU A 192 12.58 14.97 13.98
N ALA A 193 12.13 15.94 13.18
CA ALA A 193 11.10 15.74 12.17
C ALA A 193 11.54 14.74 11.10
N TRP A 194 12.78 14.82 10.62
CA TRP A 194 13.29 13.83 9.66
C TRP A 194 13.32 12.41 10.26
N ASN A 195 13.79 12.26 11.50
CA ASN A 195 13.82 10.98 12.19
C ASN A 195 12.39 10.43 12.42
N ARG A 196 11.44 11.30 12.77
CA ARG A 196 10.03 10.93 12.90
C ARG A 196 9.44 10.50 11.56
N GLY A 197 9.72 11.25 10.49
CA GLY A 197 9.27 10.92 9.13
C GLY A 197 9.80 9.56 8.66
N ARG A 198 11.08 9.30 8.86
CA ARG A 198 11.68 7.99 8.59
C ARG A 198 10.99 6.86 9.36
N TYR A 199 10.74 7.06 10.64
CA TYR A 199 10.05 6.09 11.48
C TYR A 199 8.63 5.80 10.95
N LEU A 200 7.89 6.86 10.58
CA LEU A 200 6.54 6.71 10.03
C LEU A 200 6.52 5.96 8.70
N VAL A 201 7.45 6.29 7.79
CA VAL A 201 7.54 5.68 6.46
C VAL A 201 7.97 4.20 6.54
N ASP A 202 8.97 3.88 7.39
CA ASP A 202 9.54 2.54 7.50
C ASP A 202 8.75 1.60 8.41
N GLY A 203 8.02 2.15 9.36
CA GLY A 203 7.27 1.43 10.38
C GLY A 203 5.75 1.47 10.14
N PRO A 204 4.99 2.26 10.94
CA PRO A 204 3.52 2.19 10.91
C PRO A 204 2.92 2.52 9.54
N GLY A 205 3.45 3.47 8.80
CA GLY A 205 2.93 3.86 7.48
C GLY A 205 3.23 2.89 6.35
N HIS A 206 4.15 1.92 6.54
CA HIS A 206 4.52 0.84 5.60
C HIS A 206 4.54 1.25 4.11
N CYS A 207 5.02 2.45 3.82
CA CYS A 207 4.96 3.06 2.49
C CYS A 207 5.63 2.20 1.40
N ALA A 208 6.73 1.51 1.77
CA ALA A 208 7.45 0.63 0.85
C ALA A 208 6.61 -0.57 0.38
N GLY A 209 5.60 -1.01 1.14
CA GLY A 209 4.71 -2.10 0.74
C GLY A 209 3.98 -1.86 -0.59
N CYS A 210 3.69 -0.58 -0.92
CA CYS A 210 3.13 -0.16 -2.20
C CYS A 210 4.17 0.51 -3.11
N HIS A 211 5.08 1.29 -2.52
CA HIS A 211 6.01 2.15 -3.27
C HIS A 211 7.38 1.51 -3.53
N SER A 212 7.56 0.22 -3.27
CA SER A 212 8.72 -0.58 -3.72
C SER A 212 8.26 -1.74 -4.60
N PRO A 213 9.06 -2.17 -5.58
CA PRO A 213 8.69 -3.32 -6.40
C PRO A 213 8.73 -4.60 -5.58
N LEU A 214 7.84 -5.54 -5.89
CA LEU A 214 7.82 -6.86 -5.28
C LEU A 214 8.56 -7.88 -6.17
N ASN A 215 9.13 -8.89 -5.55
CA ASN A 215 9.65 -10.05 -6.25
C ASN A 215 8.55 -11.11 -6.53
N LEU A 216 8.90 -12.22 -7.18
CA LEU A 216 7.96 -13.25 -7.60
C LEU A 216 7.20 -13.94 -6.44
N ILE A 217 7.71 -13.84 -5.22
CA ILE A 217 7.06 -14.40 -4.02
C ILE A 217 6.51 -13.33 -3.08
N GLY A 218 6.27 -12.13 -3.61
CA GLY A 218 5.57 -11.04 -2.93
C GLY A 218 6.38 -10.30 -1.88
N ALA A 219 7.70 -10.46 -1.83
CA ALA A 219 8.56 -9.70 -0.94
C ALA A 219 9.09 -8.43 -1.63
N GLU A 220 9.24 -7.36 -0.88
CA GLU A 220 9.82 -6.10 -1.35
C GLU A 220 11.29 -6.29 -1.76
N LYS A 221 11.67 -5.71 -2.89
CA LYS A 221 13.05 -5.67 -3.32
C LYS A 221 13.79 -4.55 -2.59
N SER A 222 14.59 -4.89 -1.61
CA SER A 222 15.34 -3.93 -0.77
C SER A 222 16.30 -3.03 -1.59
N SER A 223 16.84 -3.54 -2.70
CA SER A 223 17.69 -2.75 -3.62
C SER A 223 16.92 -1.68 -4.39
N GLU A 224 15.59 -1.78 -4.44
CA GLU A 224 14.70 -0.86 -5.14
C GLU A 224 13.73 -0.18 -4.16
N TYR A 225 14.19 0.06 -2.91
CA TYR A 225 13.41 0.67 -1.85
C TYR A 225 12.82 2.03 -2.29
N LEU A 226 11.51 2.17 -2.16
CA LEU A 226 10.72 3.35 -2.56
C LEU A 226 10.86 3.80 -4.03
N GLN A 227 11.28 2.91 -4.93
CA GLN A 227 11.44 3.21 -6.35
C GLN A 227 10.17 2.96 -7.19
N GLY A 228 9.04 2.85 -6.54
CA GLY A 228 7.73 2.63 -7.17
C GLY A 228 7.32 1.17 -7.18
N GLY A 229 6.02 0.93 -7.32
CA GLY A 229 5.46 -0.41 -7.30
C GLY A 229 4.09 -0.47 -7.96
N SER A 230 3.33 -1.53 -7.64
CA SER A 230 1.97 -1.71 -8.13
C SER A 230 1.10 -2.32 -7.03
N VAL A 231 -0.10 -1.79 -6.88
CA VAL A 231 -1.10 -2.27 -5.91
C VAL A 231 -2.50 -2.13 -6.51
N ASP A 232 -3.31 -3.18 -6.44
CA ASP A 232 -4.69 -3.22 -6.94
C ASP A 232 -4.86 -2.68 -8.38
N GLY A 233 -3.87 -2.99 -9.22
CA GLY A 233 -3.85 -2.53 -10.59
C GLY A 233 -3.48 -1.04 -10.76
N TRP A 234 -3.17 -0.31 -9.70
CA TRP A 234 -2.61 1.05 -9.74
C TRP A 234 -1.09 1.02 -9.69
N GLN A 235 -0.46 2.02 -10.31
CA GLN A 235 0.98 2.23 -10.21
C GLN A 235 1.27 3.19 -9.06
N ALA A 236 1.91 2.70 -8.00
CA ALA A 236 2.45 3.54 -6.96
C ALA A 236 3.76 4.18 -7.46
N PRO A 237 3.87 5.52 -7.52
CA PRO A 237 5.07 6.17 -8.03
C PRO A 237 6.26 5.96 -7.10
N ALA A 238 7.49 6.13 -7.64
CA ALA A 238 8.67 6.21 -6.80
C ALA A 238 8.53 7.37 -5.80
N LEU A 239 9.03 7.21 -4.58
CA LEU A 239 9.10 8.26 -3.55
C LEU A 239 10.53 8.82 -3.39
N VAL A 240 11.50 8.26 -4.09
CA VAL A 240 12.86 8.82 -4.20
C VAL A 240 12.92 9.92 -5.26
N GLY A 241 13.78 10.91 -5.08
CA GLY A 241 14.01 11.97 -6.05
C GLY A 241 12.81 12.90 -6.29
N LEU A 242 11.91 13.06 -5.32
CA LEU A 242 10.69 13.88 -5.48
C LEU A 242 10.98 15.33 -5.84
N GLY A 243 12.01 15.93 -5.26
CA GLY A 243 12.43 17.31 -5.54
C GLY A 243 13.28 17.46 -6.81
N GLN A 244 13.63 16.36 -7.49
CA GLN A 244 14.55 16.34 -8.63
C GLN A 244 13.85 16.07 -9.98
N ARG A 245 12.52 15.99 -10.01
CA ARG A 245 11.71 15.68 -11.20
C ARG A 245 11.49 16.91 -12.06
N ASP A 246 11.08 16.72 -13.31
CA ASP A 246 10.66 17.82 -14.20
C ASP A 246 9.53 18.66 -13.58
N ASN A 247 8.63 18.03 -12.82
CA ASN A 247 7.64 18.67 -11.98
C ASN A 247 7.98 18.35 -10.52
N PRO A 248 8.87 19.13 -9.87
CA PRO A 248 9.36 18.84 -8.54
C PRO A 248 8.31 19.08 -7.48
N TRP A 249 8.31 18.27 -6.43
CA TRP A 249 7.46 18.48 -5.28
C TRP A 249 8.06 19.51 -4.33
N SER A 250 7.28 20.53 -3.95
CA SER A 250 7.62 21.33 -2.78
C SER A 250 7.17 20.60 -1.50
N ARG A 251 7.67 21.05 -0.36
CA ARG A 251 7.26 20.52 0.94
C ARG A 251 5.76 20.74 1.17
N GLU A 252 5.26 21.91 0.90
CA GLU A 252 3.86 22.31 1.08
C GLU A 252 2.94 21.46 0.19
N GLN A 253 3.34 21.25 -1.07
CA GLN A 253 2.60 20.40 -2.00
C GLN A 253 2.53 18.96 -1.51
N LEU A 254 3.65 18.40 -1.06
CA LEU A 254 3.69 17.02 -0.57
C LEU A 254 2.88 16.84 0.71
N VAL A 255 2.97 17.79 1.64
CA VAL A 255 2.15 17.80 2.88
C VAL A 255 0.66 17.86 2.54
N GLY A 256 0.25 18.78 1.67
CA GLY A 256 -1.15 18.90 1.24
C GLY A 256 -1.65 17.61 0.59
N TYR A 257 -0.87 17.04 -0.34
CA TYR A 257 -1.22 15.77 -0.99
C TYR A 257 -1.34 14.60 -0.01
N LEU A 258 -0.41 14.48 0.95
CA LEU A 258 -0.48 13.48 2.01
C LEU A 258 -1.69 13.67 2.93
N ARG A 259 -2.28 14.85 2.97
CA ARG A 259 -3.48 15.20 3.75
C ARG A 259 -4.77 15.26 2.92
N ALA A 260 -4.74 14.67 1.73
CA ALA A 260 -5.87 14.56 0.81
C ALA A 260 -6.33 15.88 0.19
N ASP A 261 -5.52 16.94 0.22
CA ASP A 261 -5.81 18.18 -0.46
C ASP A 261 -5.70 18.04 -1.98
N ILE A 262 -6.28 19.01 -2.68
CA ILE A 262 -6.05 19.21 -4.11
C ILE A 262 -4.87 20.14 -4.27
N VAL A 263 -3.79 19.62 -4.83
CA VAL A 263 -2.49 20.29 -4.90
C VAL A 263 -2.20 20.77 -6.32
N ASP A 264 -1.83 22.04 -6.46
CA ASP A 264 -1.39 22.55 -7.76
C ASP A 264 -0.13 21.82 -8.25
N GLY A 265 -0.10 21.52 -9.54
CA GLY A 265 0.98 20.75 -10.14
C GLY A 265 0.86 19.22 -9.99
N HIS A 266 0.06 18.70 -9.06
CA HIS A 266 0.05 17.26 -8.76
C HIS A 266 -1.35 16.64 -8.70
N GLY A 267 -2.39 17.43 -8.45
CA GLY A 267 -3.77 16.94 -8.33
C GLY A 267 -4.13 16.47 -6.92
N THR A 268 -4.85 15.36 -6.81
CA THR A 268 -5.30 14.79 -5.53
C THR A 268 -5.05 13.28 -5.48
N PRO A 269 -4.88 12.67 -4.30
CA PRO A 269 -4.74 11.22 -4.18
C PRO A 269 -5.93 10.47 -4.78
N ALA A 270 -5.64 9.42 -5.54
CA ALA A 270 -6.64 8.55 -6.17
C ALA A 270 -6.34 7.09 -5.85
N GLY A 271 -7.31 6.19 -6.11
CA GLY A 271 -7.16 4.76 -5.88
C GLY A 271 -6.73 4.43 -4.45
N PRO A 272 -5.83 3.45 -4.27
CA PRO A 272 -5.38 3.00 -2.94
C PRO A 272 -4.67 4.07 -2.10
N MET A 273 -4.09 5.11 -2.72
CA MET A 273 -3.46 6.21 -1.97
C MET A 273 -4.48 7.14 -1.29
N ARG A 274 -5.73 7.20 -1.80
CA ARG A 274 -6.74 8.09 -1.24
C ARG A 274 -7.09 7.79 0.22
N PRO A 275 -7.46 6.54 0.62
CA PRO A 275 -7.72 6.24 2.02
C PRO A 275 -6.51 6.49 2.92
N VAL A 276 -5.27 6.21 2.47
CA VAL A 276 -4.04 6.52 3.20
C VAL A 276 -3.95 8.03 3.51
N SER A 277 -4.17 8.87 2.49
CA SER A 277 -4.13 10.32 2.68
C SER A 277 -5.25 10.83 3.58
N LEU A 278 -6.43 10.22 3.53
CA LEU A 278 -7.52 10.54 4.45
C LEU A 278 -7.19 10.15 5.90
N SER A 279 -6.50 9.05 6.13
CA SER A 279 -6.01 8.65 7.45
C SER A 279 -4.94 9.63 7.95
N LEU A 280 -3.98 10.00 7.12
CA LEU A 280 -2.96 11.00 7.46
C LEU A 280 -3.55 12.39 7.72
N ALA A 281 -4.66 12.76 7.07
CA ALA A 281 -5.35 14.02 7.31
C ALA A 281 -5.96 14.10 8.72
N ARG A 282 -6.30 12.98 9.34
CA ARG A 282 -6.82 12.91 10.73
C ARG A 282 -5.72 13.01 11.79
N LEU A 283 -4.46 12.83 11.39
CA LEU A 283 -3.31 13.03 12.27
C LEU A 283 -2.92 14.51 12.39
N PRO A 284 -2.14 14.89 13.40
CA PRO A 284 -1.53 16.22 13.45
C PRO A 284 -0.75 16.50 12.17
N ALA A 285 -0.81 17.74 11.67
CA ALA A 285 -0.11 18.14 10.44
C ALA A 285 1.40 17.85 10.50
N SER A 286 1.99 17.95 11.69
CA SER A 286 3.41 17.63 11.93
C SER A 286 3.83 16.22 11.50
N GLU A 287 2.92 15.25 11.48
CA GLU A 287 3.25 13.88 11.02
C GLU A 287 3.42 13.87 9.48
N ALA A 288 2.54 14.52 8.73
CA ALA A 288 2.68 14.67 7.29
C ALA A 288 3.91 15.54 6.93
N GLU A 289 4.20 16.58 7.71
CA GLU A 289 5.41 17.41 7.56
C GLU A 289 6.68 16.60 7.78
N ALA A 290 6.69 15.74 8.79
CA ALA A 290 7.81 14.82 9.07
C ALA A 290 8.02 13.83 7.92
N ILE A 291 6.95 13.20 7.43
CA ILE A 291 7.00 12.31 6.26
C ILE A 291 7.55 13.05 5.04
N ALA A 292 7.06 14.27 4.76
CA ALA A 292 7.50 15.07 3.62
C ALA A 292 8.99 15.44 3.74
N GLU A 293 9.46 15.82 4.93
CA GLU A 293 10.88 16.13 5.16
C GLU A 293 11.78 14.92 4.88
N PHE A 294 11.38 13.75 5.36
CA PHE A 294 12.13 12.53 5.09
C PHE A 294 12.14 12.19 3.59
N LEU A 295 10.97 12.13 2.95
CA LEU A 295 10.84 11.74 1.54
C LEU A 295 11.57 12.69 0.59
N LEU A 296 11.50 14.01 0.83
CA LEU A 296 12.20 15.01 0.01
C LEU A 296 13.72 14.95 0.17
N SER A 297 14.22 14.36 1.26
CA SER A 297 15.66 14.14 1.45
C SER A 297 16.21 12.93 0.71
N LEU A 298 15.33 12.08 0.14
CA LEU A 298 15.74 10.88 -0.58
C LEU A 298 16.15 11.25 -2.01
N GLU A 299 17.42 11.03 -2.34
CA GLU A 299 17.93 11.23 -3.69
C GLU A 299 17.53 10.06 -4.60
N SER A 300 17.38 10.33 -5.90
CA SER A 300 17.19 9.28 -6.88
C SER A 300 18.51 8.51 -7.04
N PRO A 301 18.52 7.18 -6.93
CA PRO A 301 19.73 6.37 -7.15
C PRO A 301 20.20 6.41 -8.62
N HIS A 302 19.35 6.86 -9.51
CA HIS A 302 19.67 7.08 -10.91
C HIS A 302 19.53 8.57 -11.20
N THR A 303 20.57 9.18 -11.78
CA THR A 303 20.41 10.43 -12.50
C THR A 303 19.31 10.16 -13.53
N VAL A 304 18.14 10.79 -13.34
CA VAL A 304 17.01 10.64 -14.27
C VAL A 304 17.41 11.36 -15.54
N THR A 305 18.38 10.81 -16.25
CA THR A 305 18.52 11.03 -17.67
C THR A 305 17.34 10.25 -18.25
N GLN A 306 16.17 10.90 -18.37
CA GLN A 306 15.12 10.38 -19.23
C GLN A 306 15.74 10.32 -20.62
N THR A 307 16.37 9.18 -20.93
CA THR A 307 16.70 8.87 -22.31
C THR A 307 15.36 8.93 -23.01
N PRO A 308 15.19 9.83 -24.02
CA PRO A 308 13.98 9.82 -24.80
C PRO A 308 13.90 8.40 -25.35
N SER A 309 13.03 7.57 -24.79
CA SER A 309 12.69 6.31 -25.41
C SER A 309 12.26 6.72 -26.82
N LYS A 310 12.93 6.22 -27.86
CA LYS A 310 12.40 6.31 -29.22
C LYS A 310 11.07 5.57 -29.18
N THR A 311 10.04 6.33 -28.84
CA THR A 311 8.68 5.84 -28.79
C THR A 311 8.37 5.32 -30.20
N PRO A 312 7.93 4.05 -30.35
CA PRO A 312 7.31 3.62 -31.58
C PRO A 312 6.23 4.65 -31.91
N ALA A 313 6.11 5.03 -33.17
CA ALA A 313 5.10 5.99 -33.59
C ALA A 313 3.75 5.56 -32.96
N SER A 314 3.18 6.42 -32.11
CA SER A 314 1.86 6.19 -31.56
C SER A 314 0.90 6.00 -32.73
N GLU A 315 -0.03 5.06 -32.64
CA GLU A 315 -1.13 4.99 -33.58
C GLU A 315 -1.75 6.38 -33.72
N PRO A 316 -2.22 6.78 -34.92
CA PRO A 316 -2.82 8.09 -35.13
C PRO A 316 -3.98 8.27 -34.16
N ALA A 317 -3.74 9.01 -33.09
CA ALA A 317 -4.77 9.26 -32.07
C ALA A 317 -5.79 10.25 -32.65
N ASP A 318 -7.06 9.95 -32.52
CA ASP A 318 -8.13 10.86 -32.92
C ASP A 318 -8.28 11.99 -31.90
N HIS A 319 -7.38 12.96 -31.97
CA HIS A 319 -7.39 14.13 -31.12
C HIS A 319 -8.65 14.99 -31.28
N ALA A 320 -9.29 14.97 -32.45
CA ALA A 320 -10.50 15.71 -32.70
C ALA A 320 -11.68 15.12 -31.89
N THR A 321 -11.84 13.80 -31.93
CA THR A 321 -12.83 13.11 -31.08
C THR A 321 -12.51 13.29 -29.58
N GLY A 322 -11.23 13.24 -29.18
CA GLY A 322 -10.81 13.51 -27.80
C GLY A 322 -11.19 14.91 -27.33
N ALA A 323 -11.00 15.92 -28.16
CA ALA A 323 -11.38 17.32 -27.87
C ALA A 323 -12.89 17.49 -27.73
N LEU A 324 -13.69 16.85 -28.59
CA LEU A 324 -15.15 16.86 -28.52
C LEU A 324 -15.65 16.19 -27.24
N LEU A 325 -15.11 15.02 -26.90
CA LEU A 325 -15.44 14.31 -25.65
C LEU A 325 -15.10 15.14 -24.43
N PHE A 326 -13.90 15.75 -24.39
CA PHE A 326 -13.51 16.65 -23.32
C PHE A 326 -14.46 17.83 -23.18
N SER A 327 -14.78 18.50 -24.30
CA SER A 327 -15.69 19.64 -24.32
C SER A 327 -17.10 19.28 -23.82
N GLY A 328 -17.62 18.14 -24.25
CA GLY A 328 -19.00 17.72 -23.93
C GLY A 328 -19.16 17.13 -22.53
N ALA A 329 -18.18 16.35 -22.04
CA ALA A 329 -18.33 15.58 -20.81
C ALA A 329 -17.46 16.04 -19.65
N CYS A 330 -16.35 16.75 -19.90
CA CYS A 330 -15.34 17.03 -18.90
C CYS A 330 -15.15 18.52 -18.62
N ALA A 331 -15.31 19.38 -19.66
CA ALA A 331 -14.98 20.79 -19.58
C ALA A 331 -15.87 21.57 -18.60
N GLY A 332 -17.10 21.11 -18.31
CA GLY A 332 -17.96 21.69 -17.30
C GLY A 332 -17.34 21.76 -15.91
N CYS A 333 -16.47 20.77 -15.60
CA CYS A 333 -15.72 20.71 -14.35
C CYS A 333 -14.23 21.04 -14.55
N HIS A 334 -13.63 20.63 -15.67
CA HIS A 334 -12.18 20.67 -15.89
C HIS A 334 -11.74 21.72 -16.92
N GLY A 335 -12.65 22.41 -17.56
CA GLY A 335 -12.35 23.47 -18.53
C GLY A 335 -11.74 24.71 -17.87
N PRO A 336 -11.07 25.59 -18.63
CA PRO A 336 -10.43 26.78 -18.07
C PRO A 336 -11.41 27.76 -17.42
N ALA A 337 -12.67 27.80 -17.88
CA ALA A 337 -13.73 28.63 -17.33
C ALA A 337 -14.65 27.89 -16.33
N ALA A 338 -14.34 26.65 -15.99
CA ALA A 338 -15.16 25.85 -15.07
C ALA A 338 -15.20 26.50 -13.66
N PRO A 339 -16.37 26.52 -12.98
CA PRO A 339 -16.51 27.08 -11.64
C PRO A 339 -15.46 26.56 -10.66
N MET A 340 -15.16 25.27 -10.69
CA MET A 340 -14.14 24.67 -9.83
C MET A 340 -12.73 25.28 -10.01
N ARG A 341 -12.44 25.84 -11.19
CA ARG A 341 -11.16 26.49 -11.47
C ARG A 341 -11.19 27.97 -11.11
N VAL A 342 -12.22 28.69 -11.53
CA VAL A 342 -12.27 30.15 -11.37
C VAL A 342 -12.75 30.58 -9.99
N ILE A 343 -13.57 29.78 -9.32
CA ILE A 343 -14.10 30.11 -7.98
C ILE A 343 -13.28 29.38 -6.90
N ASP A 344 -13.09 28.06 -7.05
CA ASP A 344 -12.42 27.23 -6.04
C ASP A 344 -10.89 27.21 -6.20
N GLY A 345 -10.34 27.83 -7.26
CA GLY A 345 -8.90 27.87 -7.52
C GLY A 345 -8.26 26.52 -7.82
N ARG A 346 -9.05 25.51 -8.25
CA ARG A 346 -8.51 24.16 -8.50
C ARG A 346 -7.58 24.16 -9.72
N PRO A 347 -6.45 23.40 -9.65
CA PRO A 347 -5.47 23.38 -10.72
C PRO A 347 -6.01 22.76 -12.00
N GLY A 348 -5.36 23.06 -13.13
CA GLY A 348 -5.64 22.43 -14.42
C GLY A 348 -5.20 20.98 -14.45
N LEU A 349 -5.86 20.17 -15.29
CA LEU A 349 -5.52 18.75 -15.45
C LEU A 349 -4.08 18.54 -15.98
N GLN A 350 -3.58 19.47 -16.82
CA GLN A 350 -2.31 19.31 -17.55
C GLN A 350 -1.12 19.09 -16.60
N SER A 351 -1.14 19.70 -15.42
CA SER A 351 -0.06 19.60 -14.44
C SER A 351 -0.18 18.39 -13.50
N THR A 352 -1.30 17.65 -13.54
CA THR A 352 -1.52 16.53 -12.60
C THR A 352 -0.49 15.41 -12.79
N SER A 353 -0.05 14.82 -11.68
CA SER A 353 0.91 13.70 -11.69
C SER A 353 0.45 12.54 -12.59
N ALA A 354 -0.85 12.28 -12.69
CA ALA A 354 -1.40 11.22 -13.53
C ALA A 354 -1.18 11.49 -15.03
N LEU A 355 -1.36 12.74 -15.50
CA LEU A 355 -1.10 13.14 -16.89
C LEU A 355 0.39 13.34 -17.19
N GLN A 356 1.21 13.61 -16.18
CA GLN A 356 2.67 13.72 -16.30
C GLN A 356 3.37 12.35 -16.28
N ALA A 357 2.72 11.30 -15.77
CA ALA A 357 3.30 9.97 -15.65
C ALA A 357 3.70 9.33 -16.99
N ALA A 358 4.73 8.49 -16.98
CA ALA A 358 5.15 7.74 -18.16
C ALA A 358 4.10 6.74 -18.65
N SER A 359 3.30 6.18 -17.76
CA SER A 359 2.22 5.24 -18.06
C SER A 359 0.84 5.91 -17.97
N PRO A 360 -0.10 5.58 -18.87
CA PRO A 360 -1.47 6.09 -18.84
C PRO A 360 -2.32 5.49 -17.71
N ARG A 361 -1.85 4.43 -17.07
CA ARG A 361 -2.64 3.51 -16.24
C ARG A 361 -3.43 4.24 -15.15
N ASN A 362 -2.77 5.07 -14.34
CA ASN A 362 -3.44 5.78 -13.23
C ASN A 362 -4.46 6.81 -13.74
N PHE A 363 -4.15 7.50 -14.85
CA PHE A 363 -5.10 8.39 -15.50
C PHE A 363 -6.34 7.63 -15.96
N LEU A 364 -6.14 6.53 -16.68
CA LEU A 364 -7.24 5.69 -17.19
C LEU A 364 -8.10 5.13 -16.06
N LYS A 365 -7.48 4.60 -14.99
CA LYS A 365 -8.21 4.12 -13.82
C LYS A 365 -9.02 5.23 -13.14
N THR A 366 -8.45 6.43 -13.02
CA THR A 366 -9.16 7.58 -12.47
C THR A 366 -10.41 7.92 -13.30
N VAL A 367 -10.33 7.88 -14.62
CA VAL A 367 -11.48 8.12 -15.49
C VAL A 367 -12.50 6.98 -15.39
N LEU A 368 -12.05 5.74 -15.39
CA LEU A 368 -12.93 4.58 -15.33
C LEU A 368 -13.66 4.44 -13.99
N GLU A 369 -12.96 4.64 -12.89
CA GLU A 369 -13.47 4.39 -11.53
C GLU A 369 -14.06 5.67 -10.87
N GLY A 370 -13.68 6.85 -11.37
CA GLY A 370 -14.04 8.13 -10.76
C GLY A 370 -13.28 8.40 -9.46
N LEU A 371 -13.65 9.49 -8.79
CA LEU A 371 -13.14 9.86 -7.48
C LEU A 371 -14.32 10.06 -6.52
N PRO A 372 -14.43 9.27 -5.46
CA PRO A 372 -15.51 9.42 -4.48
C PRO A 372 -15.39 10.75 -3.72
N ALA A 373 -16.48 11.20 -3.12
CA ALA A 373 -16.49 12.38 -2.26
C ALA A 373 -15.47 12.25 -1.13
N THR A 374 -14.83 13.37 -0.79
CA THR A 374 -14.05 13.47 0.46
C THR A 374 -15.02 13.72 1.61
N PRO A 375 -15.03 12.88 2.66
CA PRO A 375 -15.87 13.12 3.82
C PRO A 375 -15.68 14.52 4.39
N GLY A 376 -16.75 15.27 4.59
CA GLY A 376 -16.71 16.63 5.12
C GLY A 376 -16.28 17.73 4.14
N SER A 377 -15.92 17.39 2.90
CA SER A 377 -15.60 18.36 1.86
C SER A 377 -16.80 18.58 0.93
N PRO A 378 -17.37 19.77 0.86
CA PRO A 378 -18.39 20.07 -0.14
C PRO A 378 -17.75 20.14 -1.53
N GLY A 379 -18.47 19.68 -2.53
CA GLY A 379 -18.05 19.82 -3.91
C GLY A 379 -18.44 18.63 -4.81
N PRO A 380 -18.35 18.81 -6.12
CA PRO A 380 -18.69 17.76 -7.06
C PRO A 380 -17.70 16.62 -6.97
N VAL A 381 -18.22 15.40 -7.08
CA VAL A 381 -17.44 14.16 -7.26
C VAL A 381 -17.13 13.96 -8.74
N MET A 382 -16.00 13.33 -9.03
CA MET A 382 -15.75 12.85 -10.40
C MET A 382 -16.47 11.51 -10.58
N PRO A 383 -17.47 11.44 -11.48
CA PRO A 383 -18.18 10.19 -11.71
C PRO A 383 -17.29 9.15 -12.40
N ALA A 384 -17.64 7.88 -12.26
CA ALA A 384 -17.03 6.79 -13.01
C ALA A 384 -17.55 6.79 -14.46
N PHE A 385 -16.66 6.72 -15.44
CA PHE A 385 -17.00 6.71 -16.87
C PHE A 385 -16.87 5.31 -17.50
N ALA A 386 -16.66 4.27 -16.71
CA ALA A 386 -16.48 2.90 -17.21
C ALA A 386 -17.62 2.41 -18.13
N ALA A 387 -18.87 2.77 -17.80
CA ALA A 387 -20.05 2.41 -18.59
C ALA A 387 -20.38 3.41 -19.72
N SER A 388 -19.79 4.63 -19.68
CA SER A 388 -20.18 5.73 -20.58
C SER A 388 -19.21 5.92 -21.75
N LEU A 389 -17.98 5.45 -21.64
CA LEU A 389 -16.94 5.56 -22.67
C LEU A 389 -16.55 4.16 -23.14
N ASP A 390 -16.54 3.94 -24.45
CA ASP A 390 -15.90 2.76 -25.02
C ASP A 390 -14.37 2.89 -25.07
N ASN A 391 -13.66 1.86 -25.54
CA ASN A 391 -12.20 1.85 -25.56
C ASN A 391 -11.63 2.89 -26.52
N ALA A 392 -12.26 3.11 -27.67
CA ALA A 392 -11.81 4.08 -28.66
C ALA A 392 -11.98 5.52 -28.15
N GLN A 393 -13.14 5.81 -27.54
CA GLN A 393 -13.45 7.10 -26.91
C GLN A 393 -12.50 7.42 -25.76
N LEU A 394 -12.24 6.42 -24.88
CA LEU A 394 -11.31 6.57 -23.76
C LEU A 394 -9.88 6.81 -24.28
N GLY A 395 -9.46 6.11 -25.33
CA GLY A 395 -8.17 6.29 -25.98
C GLY A 395 -8.01 7.68 -26.58
N ALA A 396 -9.02 8.15 -27.34
CA ALA A 396 -9.03 9.48 -27.95
C ALA A 396 -8.96 10.60 -26.88
N LEU A 397 -9.75 10.49 -25.80
CA LEU A 397 -9.73 11.42 -24.69
C LEU A 397 -8.37 11.46 -23.98
N ALA A 398 -7.80 10.29 -23.70
CA ALA A 398 -6.49 10.17 -23.04
C ALA A 398 -5.36 10.74 -23.90
N ALA A 399 -5.35 10.44 -25.19
CA ALA A 399 -4.35 10.98 -26.14
C ALA A 399 -4.46 12.50 -26.25
N TYR A 400 -5.67 13.04 -26.37
CA TYR A 400 -5.90 14.49 -26.41
C TYR A 400 -5.37 15.19 -25.15
N LEU A 401 -5.71 14.71 -23.95
CA LEU A 401 -5.27 15.30 -22.70
C LEU A 401 -3.76 15.15 -22.47
N ARG A 402 -3.19 14.01 -22.86
CA ARG A 402 -1.73 13.81 -22.81
C ARG A 402 -0.98 14.77 -23.72
N GLN A 403 -1.49 15.02 -24.93
CA GLN A 403 -0.89 15.99 -25.85
C GLN A 403 -0.91 17.40 -25.26
N GLN A 404 -1.95 17.77 -24.51
CA GLN A 404 -2.00 19.07 -23.82
C GLN A 404 -1.00 19.17 -22.65
N ALA A 405 -0.71 18.03 -21.99
CA ALA A 405 0.18 17.97 -20.83
C ALA A 405 1.65 17.75 -21.20
N ARG A 406 1.92 16.87 -22.18
CA ARG A 406 3.27 16.43 -22.61
C ARG A 406 3.27 16.17 -24.11
N PRO A 407 3.27 17.22 -24.96
CA PRO A 407 3.15 17.06 -26.41
C PRO A 407 4.27 16.21 -27.02
N ASP A 408 5.47 16.27 -26.44
CA ASP A 408 6.66 15.55 -26.92
C ASP A 408 6.77 14.10 -26.38
N GLN A 409 5.82 13.68 -25.54
CA GLN A 409 5.86 12.38 -24.87
C GLN A 409 4.48 11.70 -24.88
N PRO A 410 3.94 11.31 -26.05
CA PRO A 410 2.70 10.56 -26.12
C PRO A 410 2.84 9.19 -25.43
N TRP A 411 1.74 8.64 -24.95
CA TRP A 411 1.74 7.28 -24.42
C TRP A 411 1.75 6.24 -25.52
N ALA A 412 2.74 5.35 -25.52
CA ALA A 412 2.94 4.34 -26.57
C ALA A 412 1.94 3.17 -26.51
N GLU A 413 1.52 2.76 -25.31
CA GLU A 413 0.76 1.53 -25.08
C GLU A 413 -0.68 1.83 -24.61
N LEU A 414 -1.32 2.84 -25.19
CA LEU A 414 -2.60 3.31 -24.73
C LEU A 414 -3.71 2.27 -24.92
N SER A 415 -3.83 1.72 -26.13
CA SER A 415 -4.88 0.74 -26.48
C SER A 415 -4.75 -0.55 -25.66
N SER A 416 -3.56 -1.12 -25.59
CA SER A 416 -3.31 -2.34 -24.82
C SER A 416 -3.54 -2.16 -23.32
N THR A 417 -3.18 -0.97 -22.79
CA THR A 417 -3.46 -0.66 -21.37
C THR A 417 -4.96 -0.55 -21.10
N ILE A 418 -5.74 0.06 -22.01
CA ILE A 418 -7.20 0.15 -21.87
C ILE A 418 -7.82 -1.25 -21.86
N GLU A 419 -7.42 -2.12 -22.79
CA GLU A 419 -7.90 -3.49 -22.88
C GLU A 419 -7.61 -4.28 -21.60
N ALA A 420 -6.38 -4.20 -21.08
CA ALA A 420 -5.99 -4.84 -19.84
C ALA A 420 -6.84 -4.36 -18.64
N LEU A 421 -7.05 -3.05 -18.51
CA LEU A 421 -7.88 -2.46 -17.46
C LEU A 421 -9.34 -2.92 -17.51
N ARG A 422 -9.91 -3.06 -18.72
CA ARG A 422 -11.28 -3.56 -18.89
C ARG A 422 -11.42 -5.03 -18.50
N GLN A 423 -10.35 -5.81 -18.59
CA GLN A 423 -10.35 -7.22 -18.15
C GLN A 423 -10.21 -7.33 -16.62
N GLU A 424 -9.46 -6.42 -15.98
CA GLU A 424 -9.30 -6.38 -14.53
C GLU A 424 -10.58 -5.97 -13.78
N THR A 425 -11.49 -5.23 -14.44
CA THR A 425 -12.74 -4.73 -13.85
C THR A 425 -13.92 -5.68 -14.02
N LYS A 426 -13.74 -6.83 -14.67
CA LYS A 426 -14.75 -7.90 -14.80
C LYS A 426 -14.63 -8.91 -13.67
#